data_f2727e7c84432457c407d4faac27dfce
#
_entry.id   f2727e7c84432457c407d4faac27dfce
#
_cell.length_a   1.000
_cell.length_b   1.000
_cell.length_c   1.000
_cell.angle_alpha   90.00
_cell.angle_beta   90.00
_cell.angle_gamma   90.00
#
_symmetry.space_group_name_H-M   'P 1'
#
loop_
_entity.id
_entity.type
_entity.pdbx_description
1 polymer ?
#
loop_
_entity_poly.entity_id
_entity_poly.type
_entity_poly.pdbx_seq_one_letter_code
_entity_poly.pdbx_strand_id
1 'polypeptide(L)'
;MTKPFIISRRGVLAATGAALAAPALAQARYPDRPIQLVIPWPAGGSADAQLRSIAELVGKALGQPMVVQNRPGAGGTLGPLTVAQQARPDGYTLTQMHLSVLRRPWMMRTPGWDPIGDFTHIIGMTGWLFGTAVKADSPIKSWQDLLAYARANPGKLTYSTSGIGTTNHLAMESIQEIEKISLTHVPFRGANEGVTA
;
A
#
# COMPACT_ATOMS: atom_id res chain seq x y z
N MET A 1 35.05 42.82 47.72
CA MET A 1 36.27 42.50 46.95
C MET A 1 36.05 41.15 46.25
N THR A 2 35.68 41.16 44.97
CA THR A 2 35.50 39.97 44.15
C THR A 2 36.86 39.58 43.54
N LYS A 3 37.32 38.37 43.85
CA LYS A 3 38.59 37.86 43.28
C LYS A 3 38.39 37.60 41.77
N PRO A 4 39.33 38.05 40.91
CA PRO A 4 39.24 37.78 39.49
C PRO A 4 39.41 36.27 39.24
N PHE A 5 38.55 35.70 38.40
CA PHE A 5 38.62 34.28 37.97
C PHE A 5 39.72 34.18 36.90
N ILE A 6 40.91 33.68 37.30
CA ILE A 6 42.05 33.51 36.37
C ILE A 6 41.94 32.12 35.73
N ILE A 7 41.54 32.08 34.44
CA ILE A 7 41.54 30.84 33.64
C ILE A 7 43.02 30.56 33.25
N SER A 8 43.56 29.47 33.75
CA SER A 8 44.93 29.07 33.38
C SER A 8 44.94 28.46 31.95
N ARG A 9 46.05 28.68 31.22
CA ARG A 9 46.26 28.10 29.88
C ARG A 9 46.07 26.56 29.86
N ARG A 10 46.44 25.88 30.95
CA ARG A 10 46.21 24.42 31.13
C ARG A 10 44.73 24.07 31.24
N GLY A 11 43.94 24.93 31.91
CA GLY A 11 42.47 24.72 32.00
C GLY A 11 41.78 24.90 30.66
N VAL A 12 42.21 25.83 29.81
CA VAL A 12 41.67 26.01 28.46
C VAL A 12 41.99 24.78 27.57
N LEU A 13 43.24 24.30 27.61
CA LEU A 13 43.67 23.12 26.85
C LEU A 13 42.95 21.85 27.30
N ALA A 14 42.71 21.67 28.60
CA ALA A 14 41.94 20.54 29.13
C ALA A 14 40.46 20.60 28.74
N ALA A 15 39.86 21.81 28.72
CA ALA A 15 38.47 21.99 28.28
C ALA A 15 38.30 21.73 26.77
N THR A 16 39.28 22.12 25.95
CA THR A 16 39.29 21.90 24.51
C THR A 16 39.44 20.38 24.19
N GLY A 17 40.30 19.67 24.94
CA GLY A 17 40.47 18.23 24.82
C GLY A 17 39.22 17.45 25.22
N ALA A 18 38.50 17.87 26.25
CA ALA A 18 37.24 17.26 26.67
C ALA A 18 36.08 17.50 25.68
N ALA A 19 36.07 18.65 24.99
CA ALA A 19 35.08 18.94 23.94
C ALA A 19 35.29 18.09 22.67
N LEU A 20 36.52 17.69 22.36
CA LEU A 20 36.86 16.79 21.24
C LEU A 20 36.61 15.32 21.56
N ALA A 21 36.50 14.95 22.86
CA ALA A 21 36.19 13.62 23.35
C ALA A 21 34.69 13.40 23.53
N ALA A 22 33.79 14.35 23.14
CA ALA A 22 32.37 14.11 23.08
C ALA A 22 32.14 12.90 22.15
N PRO A 23 31.47 11.82 22.63
CA PRO A 23 31.18 10.72 21.74
C PRO A 23 30.46 11.30 20.53
N ALA A 24 31.04 11.11 19.35
CA ALA A 24 30.31 11.33 18.10
C ALA A 24 29.04 10.51 18.26
N LEU A 25 27.90 11.17 18.47
CA LEU A 25 26.59 10.54 18.45
C LEU A 25 26.56 9.84 17.10
N ALA A 26 26.90 8.56 17.09
CA ALA A 26 26.84 7.74 15.90
C ALA A 26 25.37 7.85 15.48
N GLN A 27 25.11 8.66 14.46
CA GLN A 27 23.78 8.71 13.85
C GLN A 27 23.43 7.27 13.56
N ALA A 28 22.45 6.75 14.29
CA ALA A 28 21.99 5.37 14.12
C ALA A 28 21.75 5.17 12.62
N ARG A 29 22.54 4.28 12.02
CA ARG A 29 22.53 4.10 10.57
C ARG A 29 21.19 3.51 10.19
N TYR A 30 20.31 4.29 9.56
CA TYR A 30 19.05 3.78 9.05
C TYR A 30 19.30 2.88 7.84
N PRO A 31 18.65 1.68 7.77
CA PRO A 31 17.88 1.03 8.85
C PRO A 31 18.79 0.27 9.82
N ASP A 32 18.51 0.31 11.12
CA ASP A 32 19.20 -0.45 12.19
C ASP A 32 18.41 -1.68 12.66
N ARG A 33 17.21 -1.86 12.15
CA ARG A 33 16.26 -2.94 12.49
C ARG A 33 15.39 -3.31 11.28
N PRO A 34 14.66 -4.45 11.32
CA PRO A 34 13.75 -4.85 10.26
C PRO A 34 12.69 -3.80 9.93
N ILE A 35 12.41 -3.65 8.63
CA ILE A 35 11.35 -2.79 8.10
C ILE A 35 10.11 -3.64 7.86
N GLN A 36 8.93 -3.17 8.27
CA GLN A 36 7.66 -3.82 7.98
C GLN A 36 7.07 -3.30 6.67
N LEU A 37 6.63 -4.21 5.79
CA LEU A 37 5.88 -3.88 4.58
C LEU A 37 4.47 -4.45 4.67
N VAL A 38 3.49 -3.58 4.87
CA VAL A 38 2.08 -3.95 4.92
C VAL A 38 1.53 -4.06 3.50
N ILE A 39 1.08 -5.26 3.12
CA ILE A 39 0.44 -5.55 1.83
C ILE A 39 -1.07 -5.66 2.05
N PRO A 40 -1.90 -4.80 1.41
CA PRO A 40 -3.35 -4.77 1.64
C PRO A 40 -4.15 -5.85 0.89
N TRP A 41 -3.49 -6.92 0.47
CA TRP A 41 -4.07 -8.02 -0.28
C TRP A 41 -3.76 -9.37 0.37
N PRO A 42 -4.59 -10.42 0.12
CA PRO A 42 -4.30 -11.77 0.57
C PRO A 42 -2.96 -12.27 0.05
N ALA A 43 -2.32 -13.14 0.82
CA ALA A 43 -1.11 -13.81 0.41
C ALA A 43 -1.34 -14.68 -0.85
N GLY A 44 -0.30 -14.82 -1.69
CA GLY A 44 -0.33 -15.63 -2.90
C GLY A 44 -0.92 -14.94 -4.13
N GLY A 45 -1.43 -13.69 -4.01
CA GLY A 45 -1.84 -12.88 -5.16
C GLY A 45 -0.68 -12.26 -5.92
N SER A 46 -0.94 -11.75 -7.13
CA SER A 46 0.10 -11.10 -7.96
C SER A 46 0.77 -9.92 -7.25
N ALA A 47 0.00 -9.11 -6.52
CA ALA A 47 0.54 -8.00 -5.73
C ALA A 47 1.42 -8.50 -4.57
N ASP A 48 1.03 -9.57 -3.89
CA ASP A 48 1.82 -10.17 -2.81
C ASP A 48 3.13 -10.72 -3.35
N ALA A 49 3.10 -11.49 -4.43
CA ALA A 49 4.30 -12.06 -5.06
C ALA A 49 5.28 -10.95 -5.50
N GLN A 50 4.78 -9.91 -6.17
CA GLN A 50 5.59 -8.77 -6.62
C GLN A 50 6.24 -8.05 -5.43
N LEU A 51 5.46 -7.71 -4.39
CA LEU A 51 5.96 -6.95 -3.26
C LEU A 51 6.90 -7.77 -2.37
N ARG A 52 6.74 -9.10 -2.28
CA ARG A 52 7.71 -9.98 -1.61
C ARG A 52 9.05 -10.00 -2.34
N SER A 53 9.05 -10.07 -3.67
CA SER A 53 10.28 -9.99 -4.46
C SER A 53 10.99 -8.65 -4.27
N ILE A 54 10.24 -7.54 -4.25
CA ILE A 54 10.80 -6.21 -3.95
C ILE A 54 11.34 -6.16 -2.52
N ALA A 55 10.61 -6.68 -1.53
CA ALA A 55 11.03 -6.69 -0.14
C ALA A 55 12.34 -7.45 0.06
N GLU A 56 12.51 -8.58 -0.64
CA GLU A 56 13.76 -9.35 -0.61
C GLU A 56 14.94 -8.56 -1.19
N LEU A 57 14.76 -7.95 -2.37
CA LEU A 57 15.82 -7.17 -3.03
C LEU A 57 16.20 -5.93 -2.22
N VAL A 58 15.22 -5.19 -1.73
CA VAL A 58 15.44 -3.99 -0.91
C VAL A 58 16.08 -4.37 0.43
N GLY A 59 15.63 -5.45 1.06
CA GLY A 59 16.22 -5.94 2.31
C GLY A 59 17.70 -6.28 2.15
N LYS A 60 18.09 -6.96 1.05
CA LYS A 60 19.50 -7.23 0.71
C LYS A 60 20.29 -5.93 0.50
N ALA A 61 19.73 -4.97 -0.21
CA ALA A 61 20.41 -3.69 -0.50
C ALA A 61 20.61 -2.83 0.75
N LEU A 62 19.64 -2.84 1.67
CA LEU A 62 19.69 -2.05 2.92
C LEU A 62 20.42 -2.76 4.08
N GLY A 63 20.72 -4.06 3.95
CA GLY A 63 21.34 -4.86 5.01
C GLY A 63 20.43 -5.15 6.20
N GLN A 64 19.11 -4.93 6.06
CA GLN A 64 18.09 -5.26 7.06
C GLN A 64 16.91 -5.94 6.40
N PRO A 65 16.29 -6.95 7.00
CA PRO A 65 15.17 -7.64 6.41
C PRO A 65 13.95 -6.73 6.28
N MET A 66 13.23 -6.86 5.16
CA MET A 66 11.92 -6.27 5.00
C MET A 66 10.85 -7.35 5.20
N VAL A 67 10.11 -7.26 6.32
CA VAL A 67 9.13 -8.27 6.75
C VAL A 67 7.76 -7.93 6.19
N VAL A 68 7.24 -8.83 5.37
CA VAL A 68 5.92 -8.66 4.73
C VAL A 68 4.79 -9.09 5.68
N GLN A 69 3.78 -8.23 5.81
CA GLN A 69 2.52 -8.50 6.52
C GLN A 69 1.33 -8.29 5.58
N ASN A 70 0.53 -9.32 5.36
CA ASN A 70 -0.71 -9.20 4.61
C ASN A 70 -1.83 -8.73 5.53
N ARG A 71 -2.48 -7.59 5.19
CA ARG A 71 -3.66 -7.04 5.90
C ARG A 71 -4.75 -6.71 4.88
N PRO A 72 -5.41 -7.72 4.32
CA PRO A 72 -6.48 -7.52 3.34
C PRO A 72 -7.75 -7.01 3.99
N GLY A 73 -8.62 -6.43 3.18
CA GLY A 73 -9.97 -6.02 3.59
C GLY A 73 -10.34 -4.60 3.13
N ALA A 74 -11.64 -4.31 3.16
CA ALA A 74 -12.21 -3.04 2.76
C ALA A 74 -11.74 -2.54 1.37
N GLY A 75 -11.66 -3.45 0.38
CA GLY A 75 -11.14 -3.11 -0.95
C GLY A 75 -9.67 -2.69 -0.94
N GLY A 76 -8.86 -3.26 -0.04
CA GLY A 76 -7.43 -2.98 0.10
C GLY A 76 -7.09 -1.74 0.93
N THR A 77 -8.05 -1.12 1.62
CA THR A 77 -7.77 0.09 2.40
C THR A 77 -7.48 -0.17 3.87
N LEU A 78 -7.81 -1.36 4.40
CA LEU A 78 -7.63 -1.68 5.82
C LEU A 78 -6.16 -1.61 6.26
N GLY A 79 -5.26 -2.22 5.50
CA GLY A 79 -3.82 -2.20 5.80
C GLY A 79 -3.26 -0.77 5.87
N PRO A 80 -3.37 0.03 4.80
CA PRO A 80 -2.94 1.43 4.80
C PRO A 80 -3.58 2.28 5.89
N LEU A 81 -4.88 2.15 6.15
CA LEU A 81 -5.55 2.86 7.25
C LEU A 81 -4.92 2.53 8.61
N THR A 82 -4.60 1.25 8.86
CA THR A 82 -3.91 0.85 10.09
C THR A 82 -2.53 1.50 10.20
N VAL A 83 -1.81 1.61 9.07
CA VAL A 83 -0.49 2.28 9.04
C VAL A 83 -0.63 3.77 9.35
N ALA A 84 -1.58 4.47 8.70
CA ALA A 84 -1.83 5.88 8.97
C ALA A 84 -2.14 6.17 10.46
N GLN A 85 -2.92 5.29 11.10
CA GLN A 85 -3.39 5.52 12.47
C GLN A 85 -2.42 5.06 13.56
N GLN A 86 -1.57 4.07 13.30
CA GLN A 86 -0.82 3.36 14.33
C GLN A 86 0.70 3.36 14.13
N ALA A 87 1.18 3.57 12.90
CA ALA A 87 2.62 3.55 12.65
C ALA A 87 3.28 4.88 13.01
N ARG A 88 4.53 4.81 13.46
CA ARG A 88 5.38 6.00 13.61
C ARG A 88 5.93 6.40 12.25
N PRO A 89 6.05 7.70 11.95
CA PRO A 89 6.60 8.17 10.68
C PRO A 89 8.14 8.14 10.68
N ASP A 90 8.72 6.98 11.03
CA ASP A 90 10.15 6.77 11.18
C ASP A 90 10.78 5.94 10.04
N GLY A 91 9.98 5.59 9.03
CA GLY A 91 10.43 4.80 7.88
C GLY A 91 10.46 3.29 8.11
N TYR A 92 10.13 2.79 9.31
CA TYR A 92 10.16 1.35 9.60
C TYR A 92 8.84 0.62 9.34
N THR A 93 7.78 1.34 8.99
CA THR A 93 6.52 0.74 8.56
C THR A 93 6.10 1.35 7.23
N LEU A 94 6.07 0.53 6.20
CA LEU A 94 5.69 0.90 4.84
C LEU A 94 4.38 0.21 4.47
N THR A 95 3.66 0.79 3.53
CA THR A 95 2.47 0.14 2.95
C THR A 95 2.36 0.39 1.46
N GLN A 96 1.73 -0.53 0.75
CA GLN A 96 1.36 -0.30 -0.63
C GLN A 96 0.23 0.72 -0.70
N MET A 97 0.47 1.82 -1.41
CA MET A 97 -0.54 2.82 -1.75
C MET A 97 -1.10 2.50 -3.14
N HIS A 98 -2.34 2.06 -3.22
CA HIS A 98 -3.03 1.83 -4.50
C HIS A 98 -4.21 2.79 -4.68
N LEU A 99 -4.75 2.88 -5.90
CA LEU A 99 -5.76 3.87 -6.24
C LEU A 99 -6.98 3.91 -5.31
N SER A 100 -7.41 2.78 -4.75
CA SER A 100 -8.55 2.78 -3.82
C SER A 100 -8.21 3.54 -2.53
N VAL A 101 -6.97 3.49 -2.04
CA VAL A 101 -6.54 4.24 -0.83
C VAL A 101 -6.59 5.75 -1.11
N LEU A 102 -6.18 6.16 -2.31
CA LEU A 102 -6.21 7.56 -2.73
C LEU A 102 -7.63 8.07 -2.94
N ARG A 103 -8.51 7.25 -3.52
CA ARG A 103 -9.83 7.68 -3.98
C ARG A 103 -10.95 7.52 -2.96
N ARG A 104 -10.93 6.45 -2.15
CA ARG A 104 -12.04 6.15 -1.22
C ARG A 104 -12.39 7.24 -0.23
N PRO A 105 -11.46 8.03 0.34
CA PRO A 105 -11.82 9.15 1.20
C PRO A 105 -12.83 10.11 0.56
N TRP A 106 -12.72 10.34 -0.75
CA TRP A 106 -13.63 11.22 -1.52
C TRP A 106 -15.01 10.57 -1.78
N MET A 107 -15.15 9.28 -1.55
CA MET A 107 -16.37 8.51 -1.73
C MET A 107 -17.08 8.21 -0.41
N MET A 108 -16.52 8.61 0.73
CA MET A 108 -17.02 8.33 2.07
C MET A 108 -17.50 9.60 2.74
N ARG A 109 -18.57 9.50 3.55
CA ARG A 109 -19.04 10.64 4.35
C ARG A 109 -18.05 11.05 5.43
N THR A 110 -17.41 10.06 6.05
CA THR A 110 -16.39 10.24 7.10
C THR A 110 -15.16 9.44 6.70
N PRO A 111 -14.23 10.04 5.95
CA PRO A 111 -12.97 9.38 5.64
C PRO A 111 -12.16 9.16 6.93
N GLY A 112 -11.60 7.97 7.07
CA GLY A 112 -10.77 7.61 8.23
C GLY A 112 -9.30 7.99 8.07
N TRP A 113 -8.92 8.60 6.94
CA TRP A 113 -7.55 9.03 6.61
C TRP A 113 -7.54 10.11 5.53
N ASP A 114 -6.49 10.90 5.54
CA ASP A 114 -6.11 11.78 4.41
C ASP A 114 -5.03 11.08 3.58
N PRO A 115 -5.29 10.73 2.31
CA PRO A 115 -4.32 9.99 1.50
C PRO A 115 -3.04 10.78 1.17
N ILE A 116 -3.04 12.09 1.36
CA ILE A 116 -1.90 12.97 1.13
C ILE A 116 -1.23 13.35 2.44
N GLY A 117 -1.99 13.79 3.43
CA GLY A 117 -1.46 14.30 4.70
C GLY A 117 -0.97 13.23 5.65
N ASP A 118 -1.60 12.05 5.67
CA ASP A 118 -1.28 10.97 6.62
C ASP A 118 -0.15 10.03 6.13
N PHE A 119 0.39 10.25 4.92
CA PHE A 119 1.41 9.39 4.33
C PHE A 119 2.55 10.18 3.70
N THR A 120 3.75 9.63 3.81
CA THR A 120 4.90 10.07 3.00
C THR A 120 5.02 9.14 1.80
N HIS A 121 4.78 9.69 0.60
CA HIS A 121 4.91 8.95 -0.65
C HIS A 121 6.39 8.83 -1.04
N ILE A 122 6.89 7.60 -1.21
CA ILE A 122 8.31 7.33 -1.49
C ILE A 122 8.54 7.16 -2.99
N ILE A 123 7.78 6.29 -3.63
CA ILE A 123 7.98 5.94 -5.06
C ILE A 123 6.70 5.36 -5.69
N GLY A 124 6.48 5.69 -6.95
CA GLY A 124 5.55 4.97 -7.82
C GLY A 124 6.24 3.74 -8.42
N MET A 125 5.74 2.54 -8.11
CA MET A 125 6.38 1.30 -8.55
C MET A 125 5.87 0.78 -9.88
N THR A 126 4.55 0.76 -10.08
CA THR A 126 3.93 0.12 -11.25
C THR A 126 2.49 0.59 -11.46
N GLY A 127 2.01 0.44 -12.70
CA GLY A 127 0.60 0.45 -13.05
C GLY A 127 0.05 -0.97 -13.18
N TRP A 128 -1.29 -1.10 -13.13
CA TRP A 128 -2.00 -2.35 -13.31
C TRP A 128 -2.86 -2.28 -14.55
N LEU A 129 -2.80 -3.33 -15.37
CA LEU A 129 -3.78 -3.60 -16.40
C LEU A 129 -4.81 -4.57 -15.85
N PHE A 130 -6.08 -4.26 -16.06
CA PHE A 130 -7.19 -5.11 -15.68
C PHE A 130 -7.80 -5.73 -16.94
N GLY A 131 -8.09 -7.02 -16.88
CA GLY A 131 -8.78 -7.75 -17.91
C GLY A 131 -10.04 -8.40 -17.36
N THR A 132 -11.02 -8.62 -18.23
CA THR A 132 -12.16 -9.47 -17.95
C THR A 132 -11.83 -10.88 -18.44
N ALA A 133 -11.97 -11.87 -17.57
CA ALA A 133 -11.76 -13.27 -17.91
C ALA A 133 -13.03 -14.07 -17.64
N VAL A 134 -13.25 -15.09 -18.45
CA VAL A 134 -14.31 -16.10 -18.31
C VAL A 134 -13.70 -17.50 -18.34
N LYS A 135 -14.42 -18.53 -17.90
CA LYS A 135 -13.97 -19.92 -18.04
C LYS A 135 -13.67 -20.25 -19.51
N ALA A 136 -12.67 -21.09 -19.76
CA ALA A 136 -12.27 -21.44 -21.11
C ALA A 136 -13.38 -22.16 -21.93
N ASP A 137 -14.25 -22.88 -21.24
CA ASP A 137 -15.43 -23.57 -21.80
C ASP A 137 -16.69 -22.68 -21.85
N SER A 138 -16.62 -21.44 -21.39
CA SER A 138 -17.73 -20.49 -21.48
C SER A 138 -18.18 -20.27 -22.93
N PRO A 139 -19.48 -20.11 -23.19
CA PRO A 139 -19.99 -19.72 -24.52
C PRO A 139 -19.62 -18.26 -24.87
N ILE A 140 -19.27 -17.42 -23.90
CA ILE A 140 -18.82 -16.04 -24.09
C ILE A 140 -17.35 -16.08 -24.52
N LYS A 141 -17.06 -15.75 -25.79
CA LYS A 141 -15.72 -15.80 -26.37
C LYS A 141 -15.16 -14.42 -26.74
N SER A 142 -16.01 -13.41 -26.71
CA SER A 142 -15.65 -12.05 -27.04
C SER A 142 -16.36 -11.04 -26.12
N TRP A 143 -15.89 -9.81 -26.14
CA TRP A 143 -16.57 -8.71 -25.44
C TRP A 143 -18.00 -8.50 -25.95
N GLN A 144 -18.20 -8.64 -27.25
CA GLN A 144 -19.50 -8.53 -27.89
C GLN A 144 -20.48 -9.61 -27.43
N ASP A 145 -20.01 -10.85 -27.26
CA ASP A 145 -20.83 -11.94 -26.71
C ASP A 145 -21.27 -11.64 -25.27
N LEU A 146 -20.35 -11.09 -24.46
CA LEU A 146 -20.67 -10.68 -23.09
C LEU A 146 -21.77 -9.61 -23.08
N LEU A 147 -21.64 -8.58 -23.88
CA LEU A 147 -22.61 -7.50 -23.98
C LEU A 147 -23.97 -8.03 -24.49
N ALA A 148 -23.97 -8.88 -25.50
CA ALA A 148 -25.17 -9.48 -26.05
C ALA A 148 -25.90 -10.34 -25.00
N TYR A 149 -25.15 -11.18 -24.28
CA TYR A 149 -25.70 -11.99 -23.20
C TYR A 149 -26.29 -11.14 -22.07
N ALA A 150 -25.53 -10.11 -21.63
CA ALA A 150 -25.97 -9.21 -20.56
C ALA A 150 -27.25 -8.43 -20.92
N ARG A 151 -27.37 -7.98 -22.16
CA ARG A 151 -28.60 -7.31 -22.67
C ARG A 151 -29.80 -8.25 -22.72
N ALA A 152 -29.60 -9.50 -23.14
CA ALA A 152 -30.65 -10.51 -23.19
C ALA A 152 -31.04 -11.02 -21.78
N ASN A 153 -30.16 -10.92 -20.79
CA ASN A 153 -30.34 -11.48 -19.46
C ASN A 153 -29.95 -10.48 -18.35
N PRO A 154 -30.70 -9.37 -18.17
CA PRO A 154 -30.37 -8.33 -17.21
C PRO A 154 -30.20 -8.89 -15.79
N GLY A 155 -29.09 -8.57 -15.13
CA GLY A 155 -28.76 -8.99 -13.76
C GLY A 155 -28.42 -10.48 -13.59
N LYS A 156 -28.45 -11.32 -14.63
CA LYS A 156 -28.14 -12.76 -14.53
C LYS A 156 -26.63 -13.03 -14.60
N LEU A 157 -25.88 -12.22 -15.32
CA LEU A 157 -24.44 -12.37 -15.41
C LEU A 157 -23.78 -11.78 -14.16
N THR A 158 -23.07 -12.63 -13.44
CA THR A 158 -22.29 -12.19 -12.26
C THR A 158 -20.86 -11.87 -12.65
N TYR A 159 -20.24 -10.92 -11.94
CA TYR A 159 -18.81 -10.63 -12.07
C TYR A 159 -18.15 -10.48 -10.73
N SER A 160 -16.90 -10.91 -10.61
CA SER A 160 -16.10 -10.81 -9.40
C SER A 160 -15.08 -9.69 -9.48
N THR A 161 -14.80 -9.08 -8.35
CA THR A 161 -13.72 -8.09 -8.21
C THR A 161 -13.01 -8.26 -6.87
N SER A 162 -11.89 -7.55 -6.68
CA SER A 162 -11.16 -7.51 -5.41
C SER A 162 -11.81 -6.63 -4.33
N GLY A 163 -13.09 -6.28 -4.50
CA GLY A 163 -13.89 -5.58 -3.50
C GLY A 163 -14.60 -4.33 -3.99
N ILE A 164 -15.56 -3.87 -3.20
CA ILE A 164 -16.36 -2.68 -3.49
C ILE A 164 -15.49 -1.42 -3.50
N GLY A 165 -15.68 -0.56 -4.50
CA GLY A 165 -14.94 0.70 -4.67
C GLY A 165 -13.51 0.54 -5.18
N THR A 166 -13.11 -0.68 -5.58
CA THR A 166 -11.83 -0.91 -6.26
C THR A 166 -11.90 -0.45 -7.72
N THR A 167 -10.76 -0.30 -8.37
CA THR A 167 -10.69 0.22 -9.75
C THR A 167 -11.48 -0.67 -10.72
N ASN A 168 -11.35 -1.98 -10.61
CA ASN A 168 -12.08 -2.93 -11.44
C ASN A 168 -13.58 -2.92 -11.17
N HIS A 169 -14.03 -2.73 -9.93
CA HIS A 169 -15.46 -2.55 -9.63
C HIS A 169 -16.01 -1.30 -10.32
N LEU A 170 -15.36 -0.15 -10.12
CA LEU A 170 -15.83 1.12 -10.72
C LEU A 170 -15.76 1.11 -12.25
N ALA A 171 -14.78 0.44 -12.83
CA ALA A 171 -14.72 0.25 -14.28
C ALA A 171 -15.94 -0.52 -14.80
N MET A 172 -16.32 -1.60 -14.10
CA MET A 172 -17.52 -2.36 -14.49
C MET A 172 -18.81 -1.58 -14.27
N GLU A 173 -18.93 -0.78 -13.22
CA GLU A 173 -20.07 0.14 -13.04
C GLU A 173 -20.17 1.16 -14.19
N SER A 174 -19.05 1.76 -14.58
CA SER A 174 -19.01 2.68 -15.74
C SER A 174 -19.39 1.98 -17.04
N ILE A 175 -18.93 0.74 -17.25
CA ILE A 175 -19.29 -0.07 -18.42
C ILE A 175 -20.80 -0.35 -18.42
N GLN A 176 -21.37 -0.74 -17.29
CA GLN A 176 -22.82 -0.97 -17.19
C GLN A 176 -23.62 0.28 -17.54
N GLU A 177 -23.16 1.44 -17.09
CA GLU A 177 -23.80 2.72 -17.40
C GLU A 177 -23.71 3.08 -18.89
N ILE A 178 -22.53 2.94 -19.49
CA ILE A 178 -22.28 3.26 -20.91
C ILE A 178 -23.04 2.32 -21.85
N GLU A 179 -22.94 1.01 -21.59
CA GLU A 179 -23.50 -0.06 -22.43
C GLU A 179 -24.98 -0.34 -22.15
N LYS A 180 -25.55 0.30 -21.13
CA LYS A 180 -26.95 0.12 -20.68
C LYS A 180 -27.25 -1.37 -20.39
N ILE A 181 -26.35 -2.03 -19.68
CA ILE A 181 -26.48 -3.42 -19.24
C ILE A 181 -26.58 -3.49 -17.71
N SER A 182 -27.06 -4.63 -17.21
CA SER A 182 -27.13 -4.89 -15.77
C SER A 182 -26.38 -6.19 -15.44
N LEU A 183 -25.39 -6.10 -14.57
CA LEU A 183 -24.59 -7.21 -14.07
C LEU A 183 -24.71 -7.30 -12.54
N THR A 184 -24.53 -8.49 -11.98
CA THR A 184 -24.53 -8.67 -10.53
C THR A 184 -23.08 -8.75 -10.00
N HIS A 185 -22.70 -7.79 -9.16
CA HIS A 185 -21.37 -7.74 -8.55
C HIS A 185 -21.23 -8.70 -7.38
N VAL A 186 -20.15 -9.50 -7.38
CA VAL A 186 -19.75 -10.38 -6.27
C VAL A 186 -18.37 -9.94 -5.78
N PRO A 187 -18.27 -9.20 -4.65
CA PRO A 187 -17.00 -8.72 -4.14
C PRO A 187 -16.24 -9.81 -3.37
N PHE A 188 -14.93 -9.91 -3.61
CA PHE A 188 -13.99 -10.75 -2.88
C PHE A 188 -12.93 -9.91 -2.16
N ARG A 189 -12.12 -10.53 -1.29
CA ARG A 189 -11.01 -9.83 -0.59
C ARG A 189 -9.79 -9.62 -1.47
N GLY A 190 -9.69 -10.41 -2.56
CA GLY A 190 -8.59 -10.36 -3.53
C GLY A 190 -8.98 -11.03 -4.84
N ALA A 191 -8.20 -10.79 -5.90
CA ALA A 191 -8.50 -11.30 -7.23
C ALA A 191 -8.48 -12.84 -7.28
N ASN A 192 -7.58 -13.50 -6.55
CA ASN A 192 -7.44 -14.96 -6.57
C ASN A 192 -8.71 -15.66 -6.08
N GLU A 193 -9.34 -15.16 -5.02
CA GLU A 193 -10.59 -15.71 -4.51
C GLU A 193 -11.70 -15.63 -5.57
N GLY A 194 -11.78 -14.50 -6.30
CA GLY A 194 -12.77 -14.31 -7.36
C GLY A 194 -12.52 -15.15 -8.62
N VAL A 195 -11.28 -15.59 -8.87
CA VAL A 195 -10.94 -16.46 -10.01
C VAL A 195 -11.26 -17.92 -9.69
N THR A 196 -11.14 -18.31 -8.42
CA THR A 196 -11.40 -19.70 -7.99
C THR A 196 -12.87 -19.99 -7.69
N ALA A 197 -13.68 -18.96 -7.46
CA ALA A 197 -15.11 -19.07 -7.20
C ALA A 197 -15.93 -19.27 -8.49
#